data_c67abdd199c9545c7e13b2a180fa319a
#
_entry.id   c67abdd199c9545c7e13b2a180fa319a
#
_cell.length_a   1.000
_cell.length_b   1.000
_cell.length_c   1.000
_cell.angle_alpha   90.00
_cell.angle_beta   90.00
_cell.angle_gamma   90.00
#
_symmetry.space_group_name_H-M   'P 1'
#
loop_
_entity.id
_entity.type
_entity.pdbx_description
1 polymer ?
#
loop_
_entity_poly.entity_id
_entity_poly.type
_entity_poly.pdbx_seq_one_letter_code
_entity_poly.pdbx_strand_id
1 'polypeptide(L)'
;MKRPPDDRPVLAVVPAGRGNDFSRLIGIGKSKRKALQFILAEDTTEVDLLLFNGRYATNVIGLGYDASVADRAQYYKRFPLVRYLFAALYLIWKKPPRIPMRIEHEHGVWDGEFFITVVGHTRKFARHVRIFNGLRVDGGVMKVVAFRPGPRLVCLMVLASAAVGLATAWPQATVAETDWVEITPGTTVKAQADGDLFYAPEGQTLRVELVRAALKVKTPLGKSR
;
A
#
# COMPACT_ATOMS: atom_id res chain seq x y z
N MET A 1 23.30 4.39 9.13
CA MET A 1 24.25 4.88 8.10
C MET A 1 23.81 4.36 6.74
N LYS A 2 23.48 5.22 5.77
CA LYS A 2 23.10 4.77 4.42
C LYS A 2 24.38 4.33 3.70
N ARG A 3 24.45 3.07 3.24
CA ARG A 3 25.55 2.57 2.42
C ARG A 3 25.58 3.29 1.07
N PRO A 4 26.75 3.51 0.46
CA PRO A 4 26.85 3.98 -0.91
C PRO A 4 26.05 3.09 -1.86
N PRO A 5 25.54 3.62 -2.99
CA PRO A 5 24.74 2.85 -3.96
C PRO A 5 25.41 1.55 -4.43
N ASP A 6 26.73 1.57 -4.61
CA ASP A 6 27.49 0.42 -5.11
C ASP A 6 27.77 -0.66 -4.05
N ASP A 7 27.67 -0.31 -2.75
CA ASP A 7 27.86 -1.22 -1.60
C ASP A 7 26.54 -1.76 -1.03
N ARG A 8 25.41 -1.55 -1.71
CA ARG A 8 24.12 -2.06 -1.26
C ARG A 8 23.99 -3.55 -1.60
N PRO A 9 23.57 -4.38 -0.63
CA PRO A 9 23.32 -5.79 -0.90
C PRO A 9 22.18 -5.94 -1.92
N VAL A 10 22.32 -6.92 -2.82
CA VAL A 10 21.26 -7.29 -3.74
C VAL A 10 20.29 -8.24 -3.06
N LEU A 11 19.02 -7.88 -3.00
CA LEU A 11 17.98 -8.72 -2.44
C LEU A 11 17.52 -9.76 -3.46
N ALA A 12 17.46 -11.01 -3.04
CA ALA A 12 16.81 -12.10 -3.78
C ALA A 12 15.57 -12.57 -3.02
N VAL A 13 14.47 -12.74 -3.75
CA VAL A 13 13.15 -13.05 -3.13
C VAL A 13 12.68 -14.42 -3.57
N VAL A 14 12.45 -15.32 -2.59
CA VAL A 14 11.81 -16.62 -2.82
C VAL A 14 10.37 -16.58 -2.29
N PRO A 15 9.34 -16.76 -3.13
CA PRO A 15 7.94 -16.66 -2.73
C PRO A 15 7.54 -17.85 -1.85
N ALA A 16 7.53 -17.69 -0.53
CA ALA A 16 7.14 -18.70 0.44
C ALA A 16 5.94 -18.30 1.30
N GLY A 17 5.53 -17.03 1.23
CA GLY A 17 4.42 -16.48 1.98
C GLY A 17 3.04 -16.74 1.36
N ARG A 18 1.99 -16.30 2.04
CA ARG A 18 0.59 -16.37 1.57
C ARG A 18 0.26 -15.27 0.55
N GLY A 19 0.72 -14.06 0.79
CA GLY A 19 0.53 -12.88 -0.07
C GLY A 19 1.46 -12.93 -1.28
N ASN A 20 2.74 -12.89 -1.03
CA ASN A 20 3.82 -12.77 -2.02
C ASN A 20 3.62 -11.56 -2.94
N ASP A 21 3.12 -10.44 -2.38
CA ASP A 21 2.78 -9.27 -3.19
C ASP A 21 4.04 -8.63 -3.76
N PHE A 22 5.09 -8.47 -2.97
CA PHE A 22 6.37 -7.94 -3.46
C PHE A 22 6.98 -8.82 -4.57
N SER A 23 7.00 -10.16 -4.41
CA SER A 23 7.53 -11.06 -5.45
C SER A 23 6.76 -10.98 -6.77
N ARG A 24 5.45 -10.66 -6.70
CA ARG A 24 4.64 -10.41 -7.91
C ARG A 24 4.94 -9.05 -8.54
N LEU A 25 5.16 -8.02 -7.71
CA LEU A 25 5.50 -6.68 -8.19
C LEU A 25 6.80 -6.67 -8.97
N ILE A 26 7.80 -7.41 -8.49
CA ILE A 26 9.09 -7.57 -9.16
C ILE A 26 9.10 -8.67 -10.25
N GLY A 27 7.94 -9.19 -10.68
CA GLY A 27 7.81 -10.09 -11.82
C GLY A 27 8.12 -11.57 -11.56
N ILE A 28 8.53 -11.96 -10.35
CA ILE A 28 8.83 -13.37 -10.00
C ILE A 28 7.54 -14.19 -9.86
N GLY A 29 6.47 -13.56 -9.37
CA GLY A 29 5.18 -14.21 -9.13
C GLY A 29 5.20 -15.16 -7.94
N LYS A 30 4.62 -16.37 -8.08
CA LYS A 30 4.53 -17.38 -7.01
C LYS A 30 5.46 -18.59 -7.24
N SER A 31 6.21 -18.61 -8.33
CA SER A 31 7.01 -19.75 -8.72
C SER A 31 8.38 -19.73 -8.04
N LYS A 32 8.62 -20.69 -7.15
CA LYS A 32 9.93 -20.89 -6.52
C LYS A 32 11.01 -21.21 -7.58
N ARG A 33 10.67 -21.96 -8.63
CA ARG A 33 11.60 -22.30 -9.73
C ARG A 33 12.05 -21.03 -10.47
N LYS A 34 11.11 -20.13 -10.81
CA LYS A 34 11.46 -18.83 -11.41
C LYS A 34 12.33 -18.00 -10.47
N ALA A 35 12.00 -17.96 -9.17
CA ALA A 35 12.82 -17.25 -8.20
C ALA A 35 14.28 -17.72 -8.22
N LEU A 36 14.51 -19.03 -8.20
CA LEU A 36 15.87 -19.59 -8.27
C LEU A 36 16.58 -19.23 -9.58
N GLN A 37 15.88 -19.25 -10.71
CA GLN A 37 16.45 -18.83 -11.99
C GLN A 37 16.93 -17.37 -11.97
N PHE A 38 16.15 -16.47 -11.36
CA PHE A 38 16.55 -15.06 -11.23
C PHE A 38 17.63 -14.82 -10.18
N ILE A 39 17.67 -15.62 -9.12
CA ILE A 39 18.75 -15.56 -8.12
C ILE A 39 20.10 -15.86 -8.77
N LEU A 40 20.13 -16.84 -9.66
CA LEU A 40 21.35 -17.26 -10.37
C LEU A 40 21.71 -16.36 -11.57
N ALA A 41 20.75 -15.54 -12.04
CA ALA A 41 21.00 -14.58 -13.10
C ALA A 41 21.76 -13.35 -12.58
N GLU A 42 22.52 -12.69 -13.44
CA GLU A 42 23.25 -11.46 -13.09
C GLU A 42 22.34 -10.23 -13.05
N ASP A 43 21.17 -10.29 -13.67
CA ASP A 43 20.25 -9.17 -13.81
C ASP A 43 19.75 -8.66 -12.44
N THR A 44 19.87 -7.37 -12.24
CA THR A 44 19.33 -6.66 -11.09
C THR A 44 18.56 -5.44 -11.55
N THR A 45 17.57 -5.02 -10.78
CA THR A 45 16.83 -3.78 -10.99
C THR A 45 16.74 -3.03 -9.66
N GLU A 46 16.84 -1.72 -9.72
CA GLU A 46 16.57 -0.86 -8.58
C GLU A 46 15.08 -0.61 -8.47
N VAL A 47 14.56 -0.68 -7.26
CA VAL A 47 13.15 -0.44 -6.95
C VAL A 47 13.03 0.63 -5.88
N ASP A 48 11.92 1.35 -5.93
CA ASP A 48 11.60 2.39 -4.98
C ASP A 48 11.02 1.79 -3.69
N LEU A 49 11.10 2.52 -2.58
CA LEU A 49 10.49 2.16 -1.31
C LEU A 49 9.80 3.38 -0.70
N LEU A 50 8.81 3.13 0.14
CA LEU A 50 8.22 4.15 1.01
C LEU A 50 8.98 4.19 2.34
N LEU A 51 9.48 5.35 2.74
CA LEU A 51 10.08 5.60 4.05
C LEU A 51 9.04 6.23 4.96
N PHE A 52 8.80 5.65 6.14
CA PHE A 52 7.91 6.20 7.16
C PHE A 52 8.44 5.89 8.55
N ASN A 53 8.46 6.86 9.45
CA ASN A 53 8.92 6.68 10.85
C ASN A 53 10.25 5.91 10.97
N GLY A 54 11.21 6.14 10.06
CA GLY A 54 12.49 5.43 10.02
C GLY A 54 12.43 3.97 9.54
N ARG A 55 11.27 3.51 9.06
CA ARG A 55 11.01 2.16 8.52
C ARG A 55 10.72 2.22 7.04
N TYR A 56 10.86 1.11 6.34
CA TYR A 56 10.54 1.01 4.92
C TYR A 56 9.33 0.11 4.68
N ALA A 57 8.49 0.52 3.72
CA ALA A 57 7.45 -0.31 3.13
C ALA A 57 7.73 -0.50 1.63
N THR A 58 7.43 -1.70 1.13
CA THR A 58 7.71 -2.10 -0.26
C THR A 58 6.56 -1.83 -1.21
N ASN A 59 5.38 -1.50 -0.69
CA ASN A 59 4.17 -1.44 -1.51
C ASN A 59 3.20 -0.33 -1.05
N VAL A 60 2.65 -0.43 0.16
CA VAL A 60 1.56 0.44 0.60
C VAL A 60 1.56 0.68 2.10
N ILE A 61 1.11 1.89 2.46
CA ILE A 61 0.78 2.28 3.83
C ILE A 61 -0.69 2.70 3.82
N GLY A 62 -1.49 2.12 4.70
CA GLY A 62 -2.93 2.38 4.80
C GLY A 62 -3.34 2.80 6.21
N LEU A 63 -4.27 3.75 6.31
CA LEU A 63 -4.83 4.24 7.56
C LEU A 63 -6.36 4.09 7.57
N GLY A 64 -6.91 3.79 8.74
CA GLY A 64 -8.33 3.74 8.98
C GLY A 64 -8.96 2.40 8.62
N TYR A 65 -9.92 2.40 7.71
CA TYR A 65 -10.70 1.20 7.37
C TYR A 65 -9.85 0.06 6.83
N ASP A 66 -8.84 0.35 6.00
CA ASP A 66 -7.94 -0.64 5.43
C ASP A 66 -7.19 -1.44 6.51
N ALA A 67 -6.56 -0.75 7.45
CA ALA A 67 -5.90 -1.38 8.60
C ALA A 67 -6.89 -2.12 9.51
N SER A 68 -8.09 -1.58 9.69
CA SER A 68 -9.16 -2.21 10.47
C SER A 68 -9.64 -3.51 9.81
N VAL A 69 -9.72 -3.56 8.47
CA VAL A 69 -10.03 -4.79 7.72
C VAL A 69 -8.91 -5.81 7.88
N ALA A 70 -7.65 -5.39 7.79
CA ALA A 70 -6.50 -6.28 7.98
C ALA A 70 -6.48 -6.88 9.39
N ASP A 71 -6.74 -6.08 10.42
CA ASP A 71 -6.87 -6.53 11.80
C ASP A 71 -8.05 -7.50 11.97
N ARG A 72 -9.24 -7.11 11.52
CA ARG A 72 -10.45 -7.94 11.64
C ARG A 72 -10.34 -9.25 10.88
N ALA A 73 -9.68 -9.30 9.75
CA ALA A 73 -9.47 -10.51 8.96
C ALA A 73 -8.69 -11.60 9.72
N GLN A 74 -7.97 -11.25 10.79
CA GLN A 74 -7.29 -12.22 11.65
C GLN A 74 -8.27 -13.13 12.42
N TYR A 75 -9.47 -12.66 12.70
CA TYR A 75 -10.52 -13.47 13.33
C TYR A 75 -11.10 -14.55 12.39
N TYR A 76 -10.97 -14.35 11.08
CA TYR A 76 -11.48 -15.26 10.05
C TYR A 76 -10.38 -16.14 9.43
N LYS A 77 -9.32 -16.47 10.19
CA LYS A 77 -8.16 -17.28 9.70
C LYS A 77 -8.56 -18.63 9.13
N ARG A 78 -9.68 -19.20 9.62
CA ARG A 78 -10.24 -20.48 9.15
C ARG A 78 -10.72 -20.40 7.69
N PHE A 79 -11.03 -19.20 7.17
CA PHE A 79 -11.53 -18.97 5.81
C PHE A 79 -10.58 -18.09 5.01
N PRO A 80 -9.40 -18.60 4.62
CA PRO A 80 -8.32 -17.77 4.09
C PRO A 80 -8.64 -17.04 2.78
N LEU A 81 -9.58 -17.57 1.97
CA LEU A 81 -9.96 -16.98 0.67
C LEU A 81 -10.90 -15.77 0.82
N VAL A 82 -11.77 -15.81 1.84
CA VAL A 82 -12.87 -14.82 1.98
C VAL A 82 -12.75 -13.96 3.24
N ARG A 83 -11.71 -14.18 4.06
CA ARG A 83 -11.55 -13.50 5.36
C ARG A 83 -11.56 -11.96 5.26
N TYR A 84 -10.90 -11.41 4.23
CA TYR A 84 -10.88 -9.96 4.01
C TYR A 84 -12.24 -9.43 3.58
N LEU A 85 -12.96 -10.20 2.74
CA LEU A 85 -14.32 -9.85 2.34
C LEU A 85 -15.28 -9.85 3.54
N PHE A 86 -15.25 -10.90 4.39
CA PHE A 86 -16.07 -10.92 5.58
C PHE A 86 -15.72 -9.80 6.57
N ALA A 87 -14.43 -9.52 6.75
CA ALA A 87 -13.99 -8.41 7.59
C ALA A 87 -14.49 -7.06 7.06
N ALA A 88 -14.37 -6.83 5.75
CA ALA A 88 -14.83 -5.62 5.10
C ALA A 88 -16.35 -5.45 5.22
N LEU A 89 -17.13 -6.46 4.87
CA LEU A 89 -18.59 -6.41 4.98
C LEU A 89 -19.06 -6.18 6.42
N TYR A 90 -18.45 -6.86 7.39
CA TYR A 90 -18.76 -6.68 8.80
C TYR A 90 -18.51 -5.24 9.27
N LEU A 91 -17.37 -4.64 8.90
CA LEU A 91 -17.01 -3.30 9.33
C LEU A 91 -17.91 -2.23 8.67
N ILE A 92 -18.27 -2.39 7.40
CA ILE A 92 -19.22 -1.50 6.72
C ILE A 92 -20.61 -1.61 7.36
N TRP A 93 -21.04 -2.82 7.70
CA TRP A 93 -22.32 -3.02 8.39
C TRP A 93 -22.37 -2.26 9.71
N LYS A 94 -21.31 -2.30 10.50
CA LYS A 94 -21.22 -1.56 11.77
C LYS A 94 -21.28 -0.02 11.59
N LYS A 95 -20.65 0.53 10.62
CA LYS A 95 -20.62 1.94 10.16
C LYS A 95 -19.22 2.24 9.62
N PRO A 96 -19.06 2.81 8.44
CA PRO A 96 -17.75 3.29 7.98
C PRO A 96 -17.19 4.29 9.01
N PRO A 97 -15.92 4.20 9.38
CA PRO A 97 -15.31 5.17 10.28
C PRO A 97 -15.32 6.57 9.64
N ARG A 98 -15.39 7.59 10.47
CA ARG A 98 -15.21 8.99 10.09
C ARG A 98 -14.03 9.49 10.90
N ILE A 99 -12.90 9.57 10.27
CA ILE A 99 -11.63 9.88 10.91
C ILE A 99 -11.22 11.27 10.46
N PRO A 100 -11.23 12.28 11.35
CA PRO A 100 -10.66 13.57 11.04
C PRO A 100 -9.18 13.40 10.70
N MET A 101 -8.76 13.89 9.53
CA MET A 101 -7.35 13.86 9.12
C MET A 101 -7.02 15.14 8.38
N ARG A 102 -5.82 15.65 8.64
CA ARG A 102 -5.13 16.64 7.82
C ARG A 102 -4.07 15.90 7.00
N ILE A 103 -4.18 16.00 5.68
CA ILE A 103 -3.28 15.34 4.73
C ILE A 103 -2.61 16.42 3.90
N GLU A 104 -1.31 16.60 4.08
CA GLU A 104 -0.50 17.62 3.42
C GLU A 104 0.46 16.96 2.43
N HIS A 105 0.56 17.51 1.24
CA HIS A 105 1.40 17.02 0.15
C HIS A 105 1.87 18.19 -0.73
N GLU A 106 2.74 17.96 -1.70
CA GLU A 106 3.33 19.01 -2.54
C GLU A 106 2.31 19.95 -3.20
N HIS A 107 1.13 19.46 -3.50
CA HIS A 107 0.13 20.19 -4.28
C HIS A 107 -0.98 20.80 -3.41
N GLY A 108 -0.89 20.71 -2.08
CA GLY A 108 -1.84 21.31 -1.17
C GLY A 108 -2.17 20.49 0.06
N VAL A 109 -3.28 20.83 0.69
CA VAL A 109 -3.74 20.23 1.94
C VAL A 109 -5.18 19.74 1.76
N TRP A 110 -5.45 18.51 2.18
CA TRP A 110 -6.81 18.01 2.33
C TRP A 110 -7.15 17.93 3.81
N ASP A 111 -8.20 18.62 4.19
CA ASP A 111 -8.70 18.62 5.55
C ASP A 111 -10.13 18.08 5.59
N GLY A 112 -10.46 17.29 6.60
CA GLY A 112 -11.79 16.73 6.77
C GLY A 112 -11.83 15.31 7.30
N GLU A 113 -12.98 14.67 7.11
CA GLU A 113 -13.21 13.29 7.51
C GLU A 113 -12.91 12.32 6.35
N PHE A 114 -12.15 11.26 6.65
CA PHE A 114 -11.86 10.18 5.72
C PHE A 114 -12.15 8.83 6.37
N PHE A 115 -12.56 7.85 5.59
CA PHE A 115 -12.72 6.48 6.10
C PHE A 115 -11.55 5.57 5.71
N ILE A 116 -10.88 5.87 4.59
CA ILE A 116 -9.64 5.23 4.14
C ILE A 116 -8.69 6.30 3.64
N THR A 117 -7.42 6.20 4.03
CA THR A 117 -6.30 6.90 3.39
C THR A 117 -5.22 5.88 3.08
N VAL A 118 -4.76 5.82 1.84
CA VAL A 118 -3.70 4.91 1.40
C VAL A 118 -2.63 5.67 0.63
N VAL A 119 -1.38 5.32 0.91
CA VAL A 119 -0.20 5.83 0.22
C VAL A 119 0.51 4.64 -0.42
N GLY A 120 0.83 4.74 -1.70
CA GLY A 120 1.48 3.63 -2.39
C GLY A 120 2.26 4.09 -3.63
N HIS A 121 3.24 3.28 -4.02
CA HIS A 121 4.04 3.50 -5.22
C HIS A 121 3.95 2.33 -6.21
N THR A 122 3.00 1.41 -6.01
CA THR A 122 2.84 0.23 -6.86
C THR A 122 1.40 0.06 -7.32
N ARG A 123 1.21 -0.59 -8.47
CA ARG A 123 -0.08 -0.73 -9.13
C ARG A 123 -1.13 -1.51 -8.33
N LYS A 124 -0.70 -2.50 -7.53
CA LYS A 124 -1.60 -3.45 -6.86
C LYS A 124 -1.14 -3.71 -5.44
N PHE A 125 -2.08 -3.74 -4.51
CA PHE A 125 -1.83 -4.30 -3.19
C PHE A 125 -2.93 -5.32 -2.82
N ALA A 126 -2.70 -6.09 -1.74
CA ALA A 126 -3.64 -7.11 -1.26
C ALA A 126 -4.21 -7.99 -2.40
N ARG A 127 -3.35 -8.40 -3.33
CA ARG A 127 -3.59 -9.35 -4.43
C ARG A 127 -4.54 -8.87 -5.54
N HIS A 128 -5.67 -8.24 -5.22
CA HIS A 128 -6.72 -7.88 -6.17
C HIS A 128 -7.11 -6.39 -6.15
N VAL A 129 -6.63 -5.64 -5.16
CA VAL A 129 -6.97 -4.24 -5.00
C VAL A 129 -6.13 -3.39 -5.94
N ARG A 130 -6.78 -2.59 -6.79
CA ARG A 130 -6.16 -1.70 -7.78
C ARG A 130 -6.60 -0.28 -7.49
N ILE A 131 -5.89 0.41 -6.61
CA ILE A 131 -6.16 1.81 -6.29
C ILE A 131 -5.21 2.73 -7.07
N PHE A 132 -3.97 2.28 -7.29
CA PHE A 132 -2.92 3.09 -7.88
C PHE A 132 -2.67 2.72 -9.36
N ASN A 133 -3.61 3.05 -10.24
CA ASN A 133 -3.43 2.79 -11.66
C ASN A 133 -2.21 3.53 -12.21
N GLY A 134 -1.48 2.86 -13.12
CA GLY A 134 -0.31 3.43 -13.79
C GLY A 134 1.02 3.36 -13.04
N LEU A 135 1.04 3.05 -11.74
CA LEU A 135 2.27 2.99 -10.96
C LEU A 135 3.10 1.73 -11.25
N ARG A 136 4.41 1.88 -11.15
CA ARG A 136 5.41 0.82 -11.25
C ARG A 136 6.33 0.87 -10.04
N VAL A 137 6.83 -0.27 -9.61
CA VAL A 137 7.73 -0.39 -8.45
C VAL A 137 9.09 0.32 -8.64
N ASP A 138 9.44 0.64 -9.87
CA ASP A 138 10.64 1.34 -10.32
C ASP A 138 10.30 2.66 -11.04
N GLY A 139 9.10 3.19 -10.79
CA GLY A 139 8.54 4.32 -11.57
C GLY A 139 8.87 5.69 -11.02
N GLY A 140 9.45 5.79 -9.84
CA GLY A 140 9.81 7.07 -9.21
C GLY A 140 8.61 7.95 -8.83
N VAL A 141 7.40 7.36 -8.72
CA VAL A 141 6.15 8.08 -8.42
C VAL A 141 5.40 7.41 -7.28
N MET A 142 4.92 8.19 -6.35
CA MET A 142 4.03 7.78 -5.27
C MET A 142 2.68 8.50 -5.41
N LYS A 143 1.61 7.83 -5.00
CA LYS A 143 0.26 8.43 -4.91
C LYS A 143 -0.27 8.32 -3.50
N VAL A 144 -0.93 9.39 -3.07
CA VAL A 144 -1.83 9.36 -1.92
C VAL A 144 -3.28 9.37 -2.43
N VAL A 145 -4.10 8.50 -1.87
CA VAL A 145 -5.53 8.40 -2.17
C VAL A 145 -6.29 8.41 -0.86
N ALA A 146 -7.21 9.34 -0.70
CA ALA A 146 -8.08 9.43 0.46
C ALA A 146 -9.55 9.39 0.04
N PHE A 147 -10.38 8.66 0.78
CA PHE A 147 -11.80 8.51 0.50
C PHE A 147 -12.62 9.13 1.61
N ARG A 148 -13.46 10.09 1.25
CA ARG A 148 -14.44 10.69 2.16
C ARG A 148 -15.55 9.70 2.51
N PRO A 149 -16.04 9.68 3.77
CA PRO A 149 -17.11 8.78 4.16
C PRO A 149 -18.42 9.18 3.49
N GLY A 150 -19.21 8.18 3.14
CA GLY A 150 -20.53 8.32 2.55
C GLY A 150 -21.54 7.34 3.18
N PRO A 151 -22.75 7.24 2.61
CA PRO A 151 -23.68 6.17 2.95
C PRO A 151 -23.02 4.79 2.83
N ARG A 152 -23.44 3.82 3.64
CA ARG A 152 -22.83 2.47 3.66
C ARG A 152 -22.74 1.82 2.29
N LEU A 153 -23.80 1.96 1.49
CA LEU A 153 -23.84 1.42 0.13
C LEU A 153 -22.77 2.05 -0.76
N VAL A 154 -22.57 3.36 -0.67
CA VAL A 154 -21.53 4.08 -1.44
C VAL A 154 -20.14 3.59 -1.04
N CYS A 155 -19.85 3.49 0.26
CA CYS A 155 -18.57 2.95 0.72
C CYS A 155 -18.34 1.51 0.23
N LEU A 156 -19.38 0.67 0.23
CA LEU A 156 -19.31 -0.69 -0.30
C LEU A 156 -19.00 -0.71 -1.80
N MET A 157 -19.65 0.16 -2.57
CA MET A 157 -19.43 0.28 -4.01
C MET A 157 -18.02 0.79 -4.34
N VAL A 158 -17.51 1.77 -3.59
CA VAL A 158 -16.11 2.25 -3.69
C VAL A 158 -15.14 1.08 -3.47
N LEU A 159 -15.33 0.30 -2.41
CA LEU A 159 -14.47 -0.84 -2.10
C LEU A 159 -14.56 -1.95 -3.18
N ALA A 160 -15.76 -2.26 -3.65
CA ALA A 160 -15.96 -3.24 -4.72
C ALA A 160 -15.30 -2.79 -6.02
N SER A 161 -15.40 -1.50 -6.37
CA SER A 161 -14.79 -0.93 -7.56
C SER A 161 -13.26 -0.93 -7.56
N ALA A 162 -12.64 -1.01 -6.38
CA ALA A 162 -11.18 -1.14 -6.25
C ALA A 162 -10.65 -2.47 -6.84
N ALA A 163 -11.47 -3.52 -6.90
CA ALA A 163 -11.09 -4.78 -7.53
C ALA A 163 -10.87 -4.64 -9.04
N VAL A 164 -11.61 -3.74 -9.68
CA VAL A 164 -11.52 -3.46 -11.13
C VAL A 164 -10.74 -2.18 -11.46
N GLY A 165 -10.24 -1.48 -10.44
CA GLY A 165 -9.41 -0.29 -10.63
C GLY A 165 -10.20 1.02 -10.85
N LEU A 166 -11.46 1.05 -10.47
CA LEU A 166 -12.34 2.22 -10.64
C LEU A 166 -12.61 2.99 -9.33
N ALA A 167 -11.95 2.63 -8.22
CA ALA A 167 -12.20 3.28 -6.92
C ALA A 167 -11.90 4.78 -6.95
N THR A 168 -10.87 5.21 -7.64
CA THR A 168 -10.48 6.62 -7.76
C THR A 168 -11.36 7.46 -8.68
N ALA A 169 -12.28 6.83 -9.41
CA ALA A 169 -13.26 7.55 -10.24
C ALA A 169 -14.50 8.01 -9.44
N TRP A 170 -14.64 7.59 -8.18
CA TRP A 170 -15.74 8.00 -7.34
C TRP A 170 -15.56 9.44 -6.82
N PRO A 171 -16.65 10.22 -6.70
CA PRO A 171 -16.58 11.59 -6.17
C PRO A 171 -16.02 11.69 -4.73
N GLN A 172 -16.07 10.59 -3.97
CA GLN A 172 -15.49 10.49 -2.63
C GLN A 172 -13.97 10.40 -2.62
N ALA A 173 -13.35 10.06 -3.76
CA ALA A 173 -11.93 9.91 -3.87
C ALA A 173 -11.23 11.25 -4.10
N THR A 174 -10.16 11.50 -3.35
CA THR A 174 -9.20 12.55 -3.62
C THR A 174 -7.85 11.87 -3.87
N VAL A 175 -7.14 12.27 -4.94
CA VAL A 175 -5.91 11.62 -5.40
C VAL A 175 -4.86 12.69 -5.68
N ALA A 176 -3.63 12.47 -5.23
CA ALA A 176 -2.47 13.26 -5.64
C ALA A 176 -1.27 12.36 -5.93
N GLU A 177 -0.49 12.72 -6.93
CA GLU A 177 0.88 12.24 -7.14
C GLU A 177 1.82 13.16 -6.36
N THR A 178 2.77 12.58 -5.62
CA THR A 178 3.63 13.36 -4.72
C THR A 178 4.86 12.56 -4.36
N ASP A 179 5.93 13.23 -3.95
CA ASP A 179 7.15 12.60 -3.43
C ASP A 179 7.10 12.44 -1.92
N TRP A 180 6.24 13.17 -1.24
CA TRP A 180 6.03 13.07 0.20
C TRP A 180 4.58 13.38 0.58
N VAL A 181 4.13 12.84 1.68
CA VAL A 181 2.86 13.17 2.31
C VAL A 181 2.99 13.14 3.82
N GLU A 182 2.35 14.09 4.48
CA GLU A 182 2.18 14.16 5.92
C GLU A 182 0.72 13.96 6.29
N ILE A 183 0.46 12.97 7.14
CA ILE A 183 -0.89 12.62 7.57
C ILE A 183 -0.97 12.81 9.08
N THR A 184 -1.79 13.76 9.53
CA THR A 184 -2.04 14.02 10.94
C THR A 184 -3.46 13.61 11.28
N PRO A 185 -3.68 12.50 11.97
CA PRO A 185 -5.01 12.08 12.38
C PRO A 185 -5.49 12.86 13.60
N GLY A 186 -6.76 13.29 13.61
CA GLY A 186 -7.42 13.95 14.74
C GLY A 186 -7.92 12.99 15.82
N THR A 187 -7.68 11.69 15.67
CA THR A 187 -7.92 10.63 16.67
C THR A 187 -6.90 9.54 16.47
N THR A 188 -6.58 8.75 17.51
CA THR A 188 -5.69 7.59 17.33
C THR A 188 -6.32 6.58 16.35
N VAL A 189 -5.60 6.25 15.30
CA VAL A 189 -6.08 5.45 14.17
C VAL A 189 -5.22 4.20 13.97
N LYS A 190 -5.86 3.09 13.61
CA LYS A 190 -5.15 1.90 13.12
C LYS A 190 -4.56 2.18 11.75
N ALA A 191 -3.30 1.79 11.59
CA ALA A 191 -2.56 1.88 10.34
C ALA A 191 -1.88 0.54 10.02
N GLN A 192 -1.49 0.37 8.79
CA GLN A 192 -0.73 -0.79 8.33
C GLN A 192 0.32 -0.38 7.30
N ALA A 193 1.44 -1.09 7.25
CA ALA A 193 2.44 -1.02 6.21
C ALA A 193 2.73 -2.43 5.70
N ASP A 194 2.45 -2.70 4.44
CA ASP A 194 2.58 -4.02 3.80
C ASP A 194 1.89 -5.17 4.56
N GLY A 195 0.89 -4.87 5.40
CA GLY A 195 0.16 -5.80 6.23
C GLY A 195 0.59 -5.84 7.71
N ASP A 196 1.67 -5.18 8.08
CA ASP A 196 2.10 -5.02 9.47
C ASP A 196 1.33 -3.89 10.13
N LEU A 197 0.59 -4.21 11.19
CA LEU A 197 -0.28 -3.27 11.90
C LEU A 197 0.50 -2.40 12.88
N PHE A 198 0.14 -1.12 12.93
CA PHE A 198 0.59 -0.17 13.93
C PHE A 198 -0.51 0.85 14.24
N TYR A 199 -0.25 1.77 15.16
CA TYR A 199 -1.14 2.89 15.45
C TYR A 199 -0.50 4.20 15.04
N ALA A 200 -1.27 5.07 14.43
CA ALA A 200 -0.97 6.49 14.25
C ALA A 200 -1.67 7.27 15.38
N PRO A 201 -0.94 7.80 16.37
CA PRO A 201 -1.55 8.49 17.50
C PRO A 201 -2.21 9.80 17.07
N GLU A 202 -3.22 10.22 17.83
CA GLU A 202 -3.88 11.51 17.65
C GLU A 202 -2.87 12.66 17.66
N GLY A 203 -3.00 13.57 16.70
CA GLY A 203 -2.16 14.75 16.56
C GLY A 203 -0.71 14.49 16.15
N GLN A 204 -0.29 13.22 16.03
CA GLN A 204 1.06 12.89 15.61
C GLN A 204 1.13 12.72 14.10
N THR A 205 1.97 13.51 13.45
CA THR A 205 2.15 13.45 12.00
C THR A 205 2.92 12.19 11.59
N LEU A 206 2.31 11.43 10.69
CA LEU A 206 2.94 10.35 9.94
C LEU A 206 3.46 10.92 8.62
N ARG A 207 4.77 11.07 8.48
CA ARG A 207 5.41 11.46 7.23
C ARG A 207 5.80 10.23 6.43
N VAL A 208 5.40 10.20 5.17
CA VAL A 208 5.76 9.16 4.19
C VAL A 208 6.48 9.82 3.03
N GLU A 209 7.62 9.28 2.64
CA GLU A 209 8.45 9.77 1.54
C GLU A 209 8.76 8.65 0.56
N LEU A 210 8.81 8.97 -0.73
CA LEU A 210 9.30 8.06 -1.75
C LEU A 210 10.82 8.10 -1.80
N VAL A 211 11.46 6.98 -1.56
CA VAL A 211 12.90 6.82 -1.73
C VAL A 211 13.15 6.06 -3.03
N ARG A 212 13.58 6.81 -4.07
CA ARG A 212 13.86 6.25 -5.39
C ARG A 212 15.09 5.37 -5.36
N ALA A 213 15.09 4.32 -6.17
CA ALA A 213 16.22 3.38 -6.32
C ALA A 213 16.77 2.89 -4.97
N ALA A 214 15.89 2.66 -3.99
CA ALA A 214 16.26 2.39 -2.61
C ALA A 214 16.82 0.98 -2.40
N LEU A 215 16.44 0.02 -3.24
CA LEU A 215 16.76 -1.38 -3.08
C LEU A 215 17.11 -2.03 -4.42
N LYS A 216 18.28 -2.70 -4.52
CA LYS A 216 18.63 -3.57 -5.64
C LYS A 216 18.02 -4.95 -5.45
N VAL A 217 17.28 -5.44 -6.45
CA VAL A 217 16.60 -6.75 -6.40
C VAL A 217 16.95 -7.62 -7.62
N LYS A 218 17.06 -8.92 -7.42
CA LYS A 218 17.11 -9.92 -8.50
C LYS A 218 15.72 -10.09 -9.12
N THR A 219 15.55 -9.71 -10.39
CA THR A 219 14.21 -9.63 -11.01
C THR A 219 14.29 -9.65 -12.53
N PRO A 220 13.23 -10.14 -13.23
CA PRO A 220 13.13 -10.04 -14.69
C PRO A 220 12.76 -8.64 -15.20
N LEU A 221 12.45 -7.65 -14.35
CA LEU A 221 11.95 -6.33 -14.77
C LEU A 221 12.92 -5.59 -15.70
N GLY A 222 14.23 -5.81 -15.58
CA GLY A 222 15.25 -5.20 -16.46
C GLY A 222 15.26 -5.73 -17.90
N LYS A 223 14.58 -6.84 -18.20
CA LYS A 223 14.56 -7.47 -19.53
C LYS A 223 13.45 -6.98 -20.47
N SER A 224 12.56 -6.10 -20.00
CA SER A 224 11.41 -5.59 -20.79
C SER A 224 11.58 -4.14 -21.20
N ARG A 225 12.79 -3.76 -21.64
CA ARG A 225 13.02 -2.51 -22.39
C ARG A 225 13.33 -2.81 -23.82
#